data_9d2861d7c2320df78590891ee6ec9d20
#
_entry.id   9d2861d7c2320df78590891ee6ec9d20
#
_cell.length_a   1.000
_cell.length_b   1.000
_cell.length_c   1.000
_cell.angle_alpha   90.00
_cell.angle_beta   90.00
_cell.angle_gamma   90.00
#
_symmetry.space_group_name_H-M   'P 1'
#
loop_
_entity.id
_entity.type
_entity.pdbx_description
1 polymer ?
#
loop_
_entity_poly.entity_id
_entity_poly.type
_entity_poly.pdbx_seq_one_letter_code
_entity_poly.pdbx_strand_id
1 'polypeptide(L)'
;MKRSETIKPAADHALGDETQLPDGVSLFFSRQAGELNSALLQGFQRHAQDTDIRRTHLFNGRYENIYLNSEHVPELEKLLAEAGAFANQILGIDGLHAGCWFNHMPPGAITTLHSHDDGDELLSAVYFVSTPPNSGDLIIYERQRKFRITPKQGMFVFFAPDVRHEVSENLSEVDRLSIAINFGKPGLTVG
;
A
#
# COMPACT_ATOMS: atom_id res chain seq x y z
N MET A 1 30.07 -15.02 -34.90
CA MET A 1 30.34 -15.23 -33.47
C MET A 1 29.52 -14.22 -32.67
N LYS A 2 28.36 -14.63 -32.15
CA LYS A 2 27.53 -13.79 -31.26
C LYS A 2 28.07 -13.98 -29.82
N ARG A 3 28.47 -12.87 -29.18
CA ARG A 3 28.85 -12.88 -27.76
C ARG A 3 27.60 -13.12 -26.92
N SER A 4 27.64 -14.15 -26.12
CA SER A 4 26.68 -14.42 -25.07
C SER A 4 26.81 -13.35 -23.98
N GLU A 5 25.80 -12.50 -23.82
CA GLU A 5 25.71 -11.62 -22.66
C GLU A 5 25.30 -12.45 -21.45
N THR A 6 26.22 -12.58 -20.53
CA THR A 6 25.98 -13.21 -19.23
C THR A 6 25.12 -12.28 -18.40
N ILE A 7 23.86 -12.66 -18.17
CA ILE A 7 22.95 -11.96 -17.23
C ILE A 7 23.59 -12.07 -15.84
N LYS A 8 24.02 -10.93 -15.28
CA LYS A 8 24.46 -10.88 -13.89
C LYS A 8 23.27 -11.23 -12.99
N PRO A 9 23.45 -12.12 -11.99
CA PRO A 9 22.41 -12.39 -11.02
C PRO A 9 22.07 -11.09 -10.25
N ALA A 10 20.78 -10.90 -9.96
CA ALA A 10 20.30 -9.81 -9.11
C ALA A 10 21.10 -9.78 -7.81
N ALA A 11 21.54 -8.59 -7.40
CA ALA A 11 22.29 -8.42 -6.16
C ALA A 11 21.49 -8.99 -4.99
N ASP A 12 22.11 -9.90 -4.25
CA ASP A 12 21.54 -10.49 -3.04
C ASP A 12 21.44 -9.39 -1.97
N HIS A 13 20.22 -8.86 -1.75
CA HIS A 13 19.99 -7.87 -0.72
C HIS A 13 19.97 -8.54 0.65
N ALA A 14 20.83 -8.10 1.55
CA ALA A 14 20.84 -8.59 2.92
C ALA A 14 19.52 -8.24 3.63
N LEU A 15 18.94 -9.18 4.38
CA LEU A 15 17.82 -8.90 5.28
C LEU A 15 18.26 -7.89 6.34
N GLY A 16 17.46 -6.85 6.55
CA GLY A 16 17.62 -5.94 7.69
C GLY A 16 17.28 -6.65 9.00
N ASP A 17 17.71 -6.07 10.13
CA ASP A 17 17.30 -6.54 11.44
C ASP A 17 15.76 -6.40 11.55
N GLU A 18 15.07 -7.51 11.82
CA GLU A 18 13.59 -7.56 11.90
C GLU A 18 13.01 -6.66 13.01
N THR A 19 13.86 -6.17 13.91
CA THR A 19 13.47 -5.27 15.01
C THR A 19 13.62 -3.80 14.67
N GLN A 20 14.22 -3.45 13.54
CA GLN A 20 14.51 -2.07 13.14
C GLN A 20 13.77 -1.70 11.85
N LEU A 21 12.99 -0.60 11.89
CA LEU A 21 12.38 -0.04 10.68
C LEU A 21 13.44 0.67 9.82
N PRO A 22 13.24 0.73 8.48
CA PRO A 22 14.06 1.59 7.62
C PRO A 22 13.94 3.07 8.03
N ASP A 23 14.96 3.86 7.73
CA ASP A 23 14.91 5.30 7.94
C ASP A 23 13.72 5.92 7.15
N GLY A 24 13.00 6.84 7.79
CA GLY A 24 11.85 7.51 7.17
C GLY A 24 10.58 6.67 7.05
N VAL A 25 10.56 5.45 7.57
CA VAL A 25 9.34 4.63 7.69
C VAL A 25 8.70 4.82 9.06
N SER A 26 7.40 5.10 9.07
CA SER A 26 6.62 5.30 10.29
C SER A 26 5.44 4.33 10.36
N LEU A 27 5.19 3.77 11.55
CA LEU A 27 4.06 2.88 11.82
C LEU A 27 3.07 3.55 12.76
N PHE A 28 1.79 3.49 12.41
CA PHE A 28 0.68 3.91 13.25
C PHE A 28 -0.41 2.84 13.27
N PHE A 29 -1.30 2.92 14.23
CA PHE A 29 -2.44 2.01 14.33
C PHE A 29 -3.74 2.80 14.49
N SER A 30 -4.75 2.44 13.72
CA SER A 30 -6.09 2.98 13.88
C SER A 30 -6.67 2.54 15.23
N ARG A 31 -7.27 3.50 15.94
CA ARG A 31 -7.93 3.24 17.24
C ARG A 31 -9.28 2.54 17.09
N GLN A 32 -9.86 2.59 15.88
CA GLN A 32 -11.19 2.05 15.57
C GLN A 32 -11.11 0.93 14.52
N ALA A 33 -9.97 0.25 14.41
CA ALA A 33 -9.68 -0.70 13.34
C ALA A 33 -10.75 -1.78 13.15
N GLY A 34 -11.35 -2.31 14.21
CA GLY A 34 -12.32 -3.41 14.12
C GLY A 34 -13.57 -3.04 13.32
N GLU A 35 -14.25 -1.96 13.71
CA GLU A 35 -15.47 -1.49 13.03
C GLU A 35 -15.15 -0.91 11.66
N LEU A 36 -14.11 -0.09 11.57
CA LEU A 36 -13.67 0.53 10.33
C LEU A 36 -13.32 -0.51 9.27
N ASN A 37 -12.52 -1.52 9.61
CA ASN A 37 -12.12 -2.56 8.67
C ASN A 37 -13.29 -3.41 8.20
N SER A 38 -14.23 -3.73 9.09
CA SER A 38 -15.44 -4.49 8.72
C SER A 38 -16.25 -3.71 7.68
N ALA A 39 -16.43 -2.42 7.87
CA ALA A 39 -17.19 -1.58 6.97
C ALA A 39 -16.46 -1.34 5.63
N LEU A 40 -15.15 -1.08 5.65
CA LEU A 40 -14.31 -0.97 4.45
C LEU A 40 -14.33 -2.26 3.61
N LEU A 41 -14.22 -3.43 4.26
CA LEU A 41 -14.27 -4.72 3.58
C LEU A 41 -15.64 -4.97 2.94
N GLN A 42 -16.74 -4.68 3.64
CA GLN A 42 -18.10 -4.82 3.11
C GLN A 42 -18.34 -3.86 1.93
N GLY A 43 -17.89 -2.60 2.04
CA GLY A 43 -17.98 -1.63 0.96
C GLY A 43 -17.20 -2.09 -0.28
N PHE A 44 -15.97 -2.56 -0.09
CA PHE A 44 -15.17 -3.14 -1.16
C PHE A 44 -15.88 -4.33 -1.84
N GLN A 45 -16.35 -5.30 -1.07
CA GLN A 45 -17.03 -6.48 -1.60
C GLN A 45 -18.30 -6.15 -2.39
N ARG A 46 -19.00 -5.09 -1.99
CA ARG A 46 -20.23 -4.63 -2.66
C ARG A 46 -19.94 -3.95 -4.00
N HIS A 47 -18.90 -3.12 -4.09
CA HIS A 47 -18.68 -2.20 -5.19
C HIS A 47 -17.47 -2.50 -6.08
N ALA A 48 -16.54 -3.37 -5.67
CA ALA A 48 -15.30 -3.63 -6.41
C ALA A 48 -15.52 -4.16 -7.85
N GLN A 49 -16.69 -4.71 -8.14
CA GLN A 49 -17.03 -5.25 -9.46
C GLN A 49 -17.99 -4.35 -10.28
N ASP A 50 -18.41 -3.19 -9.73
CA ASP A 50 -19.29 -2.27 -10.45
C ASP A 50 -18.61 -1.79 -11.74
N THR A 51 -19.40 -1.60 -12.81
CA THR A 51 -18.89 -1.38 -14.16
C THR A 51 -18.25 0.00 -14.35
N ASP A 52 -18.59 0.97 -13.54
CA ASP A 52 -18.11 2.34 -13.53
C ASP A 52 -16.84 2.55 -12.71
N ILE A 53 -16.39 1.52 -11.99
CA ILE A 53 -15.19 1.60 -11.16
C ILE A 53 -13.92 1.56 -12.02
N ARG A 54 -13.06 2.56 -11.84
CA ARG A 54 -11.73 2.60 -12.45
C ARG A 54 -10.85 1.50 -11.84
N ARG A 55 -10.16 0.75 -12.69
CA ARG A 55 -9.17 -0.27 -12.33
C ARG A 55 -7.91 -0.07 -13.16
N THR A 56 -6.75 -0.22 -12.53
CA THR A 56 -5.46 -0.07 -13.23
C THR A 56 -4.48 -1.18 -12.81
N HIS A 57 -3.33 -1.23 -13.49
CA HIS A 57 -2.26 -2.21 -13.25
C HIS A 57 -2.75 -3.65 -13.38
N LEU A 58 -3.12 -4.01 -14.63
CA LEU A 58 -3.48 -5.38 -14.95
C LEU A 58 -2.24 -6.28 -14.93
N PHE A 59 -2.17 -7.20 -13.97
CA PHE A 59 -1.08 -8.15 -13.81
C PHE A 59 -1.63 -9.56 -13.57
N ASN A 60 -1.18 -10.54 -14.35
CA ASN A 60 -1.65 -11.94 -14.30
C ASN A 60 -3.19 -12.07 -14.32
N GLY A 61 -3.87 -11.26 -15.14
CA GLY A 61 -5.33 -11.29 -15.27
C GLY A 61 -6.09 -10.60 -14.12
N ARG A 62 -5.41 -9.93 -13.20
CA ARG A 62 -5.96 -9.21 -12.05
C ARG A 62 -5.59 -7.73 -12.12
N TYR A 63 -6.54 -6.86 -11.84
CA TYR A 63 -6.24 -5.46 -11.58
C TYR A 63 -5.75 -5.30 -10.14
N GLU A 64 -4.56 -4.72 -9.98
CA GLU A 64 -3.98 -4.48 -8.66
C GLU A 64 -4.64 -3.30 -7.94
N ASN A 65 -4.98 -2.23 -8.67
CA ASN A 65 -5.53 -1.01 -8.12
C ASN A 65 -7.01 -0.88 -8.49
N ILE A 66 -7.87 -0.73 -7.47
CA ILE A 66 -9.32 -0.57 -7.59
C ILE A 66 -9.73 0.74 -6.91
N TYR A 67 -10.22 1.70 -7.67
CA TYR A 67 -10.50 3.06 -7.22
C TYR A 67 -11.95 3.20 -6.79
N LEU A 68 -12.22 3.00 -5.50
CA LEU A 68 -13.48 3.33 -4.85
C LEU A 68 -13.31 4.66 -4.10
N ASN A 69 -14.33 5.50 -4.15
CA ASN A 69 -14.38 6.76 -3.42
C ASN A 69 -15.38 6.69 -2.25
N SER A 70 -15.58 7.79 -1.53
CA SER A 70 -16.50 7.84 -0.38
C SER A 70 -17.98 7.74 -0.75
N GLU A 71 -18.36 7.91 -2.02
CA GLU A 71 -19.73 7.65 -2.48
C GLU A 71 -20.02 6.14 -2.50
N HIS A 72 -19.00 5.32 -2.82
CA HIS A 72 -19.09 3.86 -2.79
C HIS A 72 -18.86 3.30 -1.37
N VAL A 73 -17.89 3.87 -0.65
CA VAL A 73 -17.45 3.40 0.68
C VAL A 73 -17.30 4.62 1.60
N PRO A 74 -18.39 5.06 2.27
CA PRO A 74 -18.38 6.27 3.10
C PRO A 74 -17.32 6.27 4.21
N GLU A 75 -16.93 5.09 4.68
CA GLU A 75 -15.91 4.93 5.72
C GLU A 75 -14.50 5.35 5.28
N LEU A 76 -14.27 5.51 3.98
CA LEU A 76 -13.02 6.10 3.46
C LEU A 76 -12.80 7.51 3.98
N GLU A 77 -13.84 8.30 4.24
CA GLU A 77 -13.68 9.64 4.83
C GLU A 77 -13.02 9.58 6.20
N LYS A 78 -13.44 8.63 7.05
CA LYS A 78 -12.85 8.43 8.38
C LYS A 78 -11.42 7.93 8.29
N LEU A 79 -11.16 6.98 7.40
CA LEU A 79 -9.83 6.45 7.15
C LEU A 79 -8.87 7.55 6.69
N LEU A 80 -9.27 8.33 5.69
CA LEU A 80 -8.44 9.40 5.11
C LEU A 80 -8.23 10.55 6.09
N ALA A 81 -9.21 10.88 6.93
CA ALA A 81 -9.05 11.87 8.00
C ALA A 81 -8.01 11.41 9.03
N GLU A 82 -8.06 10.13 9.46
CA GLU A 82 -7.07 9.57 10.41
C GLU A 82 -5.67 9.50 9.75
N ALA A 83 -5.58 9.03 8.52
CA ALA A 83 -4.35 8.96 7.76
C ALA A 83 -3.74 10.36 7.53
N GLY A 84 -4.57 11.37 7.20
CA GLY A 84 -4.16 12.76 7.06
C GLY A 84 -3.59 13.35 8.35
N ALA A 85 -4.19 13.04 9.49
CA ALA A 85 -3.65 13.48 10.79
C ALA A 85 -2.26 12.90 11.07
N PHE A 86 -2.01 11.63 10.74
CA PHE A 86 -0.67 11.03 10.84
C PHE A 86 0.31 11.63 9.83
N ALA A 87 -0.12 11.84 8.57
CA ALA A 87 0.70 12.48 7.55
C ALA A 87 1.11 13.90 7.94
N ASN A 88 0.19 14.70 8.51
CA ASN A 88 0.46 16.04 9.04
C ASN A 88 1.50 15.98 10.17
N GLN A 89 1.40 15.00 11.06
CA GLN A 89 2.38 14.79 12.14
C GLN A 89 3.78 14.45 11.58
N ILE A 90 3.86 13.67 10.51
CA ILE A 90 5.14 13.28 9.88
C ILE A 90 5.76 14.46 9.14
N LEU A 91 4.99 15.16 8.32
CA LEU A 91 5.48 16.21 7.42
C LEU A 91 5.51 17.60 8.04
N GLY A 92 4.72 17.85 9.10
CA GLY A 92 4.51 19.20 9.64
C GLY A 92 3.73 20.12 8.71
N ILE A 93 2.88 19.57 7.82
CA ILE A 93 2.11 20.31 6.81
C ILE A 93 0.63 20.01 7.02
N ASP A 94 -0.20 21.05 7.13
CA ASP A 94 -1.65 20.93 7.22
C ASP A 94 -2.32 20.98 5.84
N GLY A 95 -3.52 20.41 5.74
CA GLY A 95 -4.36 20.49 4.56
C GLY A 95 -3.86 19.66 3.37
N LEU A 96 -3.09 18.62 3.62
CA LEU A 96 -2.66 17.69 2.58
C LEU A 96 -3.86 17.11 1.82
N HIS A 97 -3.72 17.01 0.50
CA HIS A 97 -4.67 16.27 -0.32
C HIS A 97 -4.31 14.78 -0.32
N ALA A 98 -5.30 13.90 -0.21
CA ALA A 98 -5.10 12.46 -0.21
C ALA A 98 -5.86 11.80 -1.36
N GLY A 99 -5.15 10.99 -2.16
CA GLY A 99 -5.73 10.04 -3.10
C GLY A 99 -5.56 8.61 -2.57
N CYS A 100 -6.51 7.70 -2.87
CA CYS A 100 -6.40 6.33 -2.41
C CYS A 100 -6.96 5.33 -3.42
N TRP A 101 -6.53 4.08 -3.29
CA TRP A 101 -7.07 2.94 -4.00
C TRP A 101 -6.95 1.66 -3.17
N PHE A 102 -7.85 0.73 -3.43
CA PHE A 102 -7.80 -0.59 -2.82
C PHE A 102 -6.82 -1.49 -3.59
N ASN A 103 -5.99 -2.22 -2.84
CA ASN A 103 -5.18 -3.33 -3.36
C ASN A 103 -5.78 -4.65 -2.86
N HIS A 104 -6.29 -5.42 -3.80
CA HIS A 104 -6.90 -6.72 -3.54
C HIS A 104 -5.94 -7.82 -3.98
N MET A 105 -5.57 -8.69 -3.06
CA MET A 105 -4.63 -9.79 -3.28
C MET A 105 -5.26 -11.14 -2.92
N PRO A 106 -5.87 -11.85 -3.90
CA PRO A 106 -6.30 -13.22 -3.69
C PRO A 106 -5.12 -14.17 -3.45
N PRO A 107 -5.38 -15.44 -3.06
CA PRO A 107 -4.34 -16.45 -2.91
C PRO A 107 -3.41 -16.53 -4.14
N GLY A 108 -2.10 -16.61 -3.91
CA GLY A 108 -1.09 -16.64 -4.96
C GLY A 108 -0.73 -15.28 -5.58
N ALA A 109 -1.42 -14.20 -5.20
CA ALA A 109 -1.11 -12.85 -5.72
C ALA A 109 0.14 -12.27 -5.07
N ILE A 110 0.88 -11.48 -5.86
CA ILE A 110 2.01 -10.64 -5.43
C ILE A 110 1.74 -9.20 -5.85
N THR A 111 2.44 -8.24 -5.25
CA THR A 111 2.62 -6.91 -5.83
C THR A 111 4.08 -6.72 -6.19
N THR A 112 4.34 -6.40 -7.46
CA THR A 112 5.70 -6.27 -7.97
C THR A 112 6.42 -5.04 -7.42
N LEU A 113 7.75 -5.06 -7.45
CA LEU A 113 8.60 -3.97 -6.98
C LEU A 113 8.35 -2.69 -7.77
N HIS A 114 7.98 -1.61 -7.06
CA HIS A 114 7.68 -0.29 -7.61
C HIS A 114 7.97 0.83 -6.61
N SER A 115 7.80 2.08 -7.04
CA SER A 115 7.79 3.31 -6.23
C SER A 115 6.69 4.24 -6.75
N HIS A 116 6.46 5.37 -6.08
CA HIS A 116 5.43 6.37 -6.40
C HIS A 116 6.03 7.76 -6.66
N ASP A 117 7.20 7.82 -7.28
CA ASP A 117 7.96 9.04 -7.54
C ASP A 117 7.61 9.74 -8.87
N ASP A 118 6.45 9.42 -9.44
CA ASP A 118 6.03 9.92 -10.77
C ASP A 118 5.29 11.27 -10.72
N GLY A 119 5.04 11.82 -9.53
CA GLY A 119 4.17 12.97 -9.37
C GLY A 119 4.59 13.97 -8.28
N ASP A 120 3.58 14.67 -7.76
CA ASP A 120 3.72 15.68 -6.70
C ASP A 120 3.48 15.11 -5.30
N GLU A 121 3.58 13.80 -5.14
CA GLU A 121 3.40 13.12 -3.87
C GLU A 121 4.51 13.50 -2.89
N LEU A 122 4.09 13.82 -1.66
CA LEU A 122 4.99 14.14 -0.55
C LEU A 122 5.19 12.95 0.39
N LEU A 123 4.21 12.06 0.46
CA LEU A 123 4.21 10.91 1.35
C LEU A 123 3.30 9.83 0.79
N SER A 124 3.71 8.57 0.92
CA SER A 124 2.90 7.40 0.61
C SER A 124 2.57 6.64 1.89
N ALA A 125 1.41 5.98 1.90
CA ALA A 125 1.02 5.10 2.99
C ALA A 125 0.29 3.87 2.48
N VAL A 126 0.31 2.81 3.28
CA VAL A 126 -0.57 1.66 3.13
C VAL A 126 -1.29 1.39 4.44
N TYR A 127 -2.61 1.18 4.35
CA TYR A 127 -3.46 0.76 5.45
C TYR A 127 -3.93 -0.68 5.24
N PHE A 128 -3.85 -1.49 6.28
CA PHE A 128 -4.20 -2.91 6.20
C PHE A 128 -5.59 -3.19 6.75
N VAL A 129 -6.51 -3.51 5.83
CA VAL A 129 -7.93 -3.78 6.14
C VAL A 129 -8.13 -5.23 6.56
N SER A 130 -7.63 -6.18 5.75
CA SER A 130 -7.70 -7.63 6.02
C SER A 130 -6.35 -8.27 5.73
N THR A 131 -5.78 -8.91 6.75
CA THR A 131 -4.46 -9.54 6.70
C THR A 131 -4.51 -10.94 7.29
N PRO A 132 -5.02 -11.93 6.53
CA PRO A 132 -4.96 -13.32 6.96
C PRO A 132 -3.52 -13.76 7.28
N PRO A 133 -3.29 -14.73 8.16
CA PRO A 133 -1.95 -15.29 8.37
C PRO A 133 -1.33 -15.75 7.04
N ASN A 134 -0.05 -15.46 6.82
CA ASN A 134 0.70 -15.74 5.59
C ASN A 134 0.18 -15.05 4.33
N SER A 135 -0.56 -13.95 4.45
CA SER A 135 -1.11 -13.20 3.29
C SER A 135 -0.11 -12.26 2.61
N GLY A 136 1.16 -12.43 2.88
CA GLY A 136 2.26 -11.65 2.30
C GLY A 136 2.68 -10.46 3.16
N ASP A 137 3.98 -10.17 3.14
CA ASP A 137 4.60 -9.06 3.87
C ASP A 137 4.86 -7.89 2.93
N LEU A 138 4.83 -6.68 3.47
CA LEU A 138 5.36 -5.50 2.80
C LEU A 138 6.89 -5.53 2.91
N ILE A 139 7.56 -5.50 1.77
CA ILE A 139 9.02 -5.50 1.69
C ILE A 139 9.47 -4.13 1.21
N ILE A 140 10.24 -3.44 2.03
CA ILE A 140 10.81 -2.13 1.74
C ILE A 140 12.30 -2.26 1.45
N TYR A 141 12.76 -1.56 0.42
CA TYR A 141 14.15 -1.55 -0.02
C TYR A 141 14.80 -0.24 0.35
N GLU A 142 15.83 -0.30 1.17
CA GLU A 142 16.68 0.83 1.49
C GLU A 142 18.13 0.49 1.13
N ARG A 143 18.68 1.18 0.10
CA ARG A 143 20.02 0.91 -0.42
C ARG A 143 20.19 -0.57 -0.82
N GLN A 144 21.04 -1.33 -0.09
CA GLN A 144 21.29 -2.76 -0.31
C GLN A 144 20.60 -3.66 0.73
N ARG A 145 19.67 -3.12 1.53
CA ARG A 145 18.95 -3.85 2.58
C ARG A 145 17.48 -4.02 2.21
N LYS A 146 16.92 -5.15 2.63
CA LYS A 146 15.48 -5.42 2.59
C LYS A 146 14.94 -5.43 4.00
N PHE A 147 13.83 -4.75 4.21
CA PHE A 147 13.11 -4.76 5.47
C PHE A 147 11.74 -5.38 5.24
N ARG A 148 11.42 -6.33 6.08
CA ARG A 148 10.15 -7.06 6.01
C ARG A 148 9.22 -6.56 7.10
N ILE A 149 8.04 -6.09 6.72
CA ILE A 149 6.99 -5.64 7.63
C ILE A 149 5.80 -6.59 7.49
N THR A 150 5.60 -7.43 8.51
CA THR A 150 4.42 -8.29 8.57
C THR A 150 3.19 -7.45 8.90
N PRO A 151 2.18 -7.42 8.00
CA PRO A 151 1.03 -6.55 8.17
C PRO A 151 0.13 -7.01 9.32
N LYS A 152 -0.48 -6.02 9.99
CA LYS A 152 -1.54 -6.25 10.99
C LYS A 152 -2.75 -5.41 10.63
N GLN A 153 -3.94 -5.95 10.86
CA GLN A 153 -5.18 -5.20 10.67
C GLN A 153 -5.16 -3.88 11.44
N GLY A 154 -5.55 -2.80 10.79
CA GLY A 154 -5.56 -1.46 11.38
C GLY A 154 -4.20 -0.75 11.42
N MET A 155 -3.14 -1.37 10.89
CA MET A 155 -1.82 -0.77 10.80
C MET A 155 -1.73 0.13 9.57
N PHE A 156 -1.14 1.31 9.75
CA PHE A 156 -0.61 2.17 8.70
C PHE A 156 0.90 2.05 8.64
N VAL A 157 1.44 2.00 7.45
CA VAL A 157 2.87 2.13 7.17
C VAL A 157 3.05 3.32 6.24
N PHE A 158 3.79 4.34 6.69
CA PHE A 158 4.11 5.54 5.93
C PHE A 158 5.56 5.52 5.49
N PHE A 159 5.84 5.97 4.27
CA PHE A 159 7.18 6.06 3.68
C PHE A 159 7.22 7.12 2.57
N ALA A 160 8.42 7.60 2.22
CA ALA A 160 8.58 8.55 1.14
C ALA A 160 8.18 7.94 -0.23
N PRO A 161 7.64 8.71 -1.18
CA PRO A 161 7.12 8.19 -2.45
C PRO A 161 8.15 7.44 -3.30
N ASP A 162 9.43 7.83 -3.22
CA ASP A 162 10.55 7.21 -3.94
C ASP A 162 11.04 5.88 -3.32
N VAL A 163 10.49 5.49 -2.17
CA VAL A 163 10.85 4.24 -1.51
C VAL A 163 10.34 3.05 -2.33
N ARG A 164 11.30 2.25 -2.81
CA ARG A 164 10.99 1.03 -3.56
C ARG A 164 10.42 -0.03 -2.62
N HIS A 165 9.30 -0.62 -3.00
CA HIS A 165 8.63 -1.63 -2.19
C HIS A 165 7.89 -2.65 -3.06
N GLU A 166 7.63 -3.80 -2.47
CA GLU A 166 6.85 -4.88 -3.05
C GLU A 166 6.03 -5.58 -1.96
N VAL A 167 5.10 -6.43 -2.35
CA VAL A 167 4.39 -7.31 -1.42
C VAL A 167 4.64 -8.75 -1.83
N SER A 168 5.12 -9.56 -0.88
CA SER A 168 5.35 -10.98 -1.11
C SER A 168 4.03 -11.71 -1.34
N GLU A 169 4.13 -12.94 -1.87
CA GLU A 169 2.98 -13.76 -2.23
C GLU A 169 2.01 -13.97 -1.06
N ASN A 170 0.70 -13.85 -1.36
CA ASN A 170 -0.35 -14.29 -0.47
C ASN A 170 -0.43 -15.82 -0.48
N LEU A 171 0.19 -16.43 0.51
CA LEU A 171 0.22 -17.90 0.71
C LEU A 171 -0.97 -18.40 1.55
N SER A 172 -1.91 -17.52 1.92
CA SER A 172 -3.13 -17.92 2.59
C SER A 172 -4.18 -18.40 1.59
N GLU A 173 -5.23 -19.03 2.08
CA GLU A 173 -6.40 -19.44 1.27
C GLU A 173 -7.47 -18.34 1.17
N VAL A 174 -7.20 -17.16 1.73
CA VAL A 174 -8.15 -16.05 1.87
C VAL A 174 -7.57 -14.78 1.27
N ASP A 175 -8.44 -13.93 0.74
CA ASP A 175 -8.06 -12.66 0.16
C ASP A 175 -7.46 -11.71 1.21
N ARG A 176 -6.38 -11.03 0.85
CA ARG A 176 -5.85 -9.88 1.56
C ARG A 176 -6.39 -8.60 0.94
N LEU A 177 -6.72 -7.63 1.78
CA LEU A 177 -7.15 -6.31 1.35
C LEU A 177 -6.36 -5.22 2.07
N SER A 178 -5.80 -4.29 1.31
CA SER A 178 -5.16 -3.08 1.82
C SER A 178 -5.60 -1.86 1.01
N ILE A 179 -5.36 -0.66 1.55
CA ILE A 179 -5.64 0.61 0.87
C ILE A 179 -4.33 1.37 0.81
N ALA A 180 -3.88 1.67 -0.40
CA ALA A 180 -2.77 2.58 -0.63
C ALA A 180 -3.29 4.02 -0.63
N ILE A 181 -2.48 4.95 -0.10
CA ILE A 181 -2.83 6.36 0.04
C ILE A 181 -1.60 7.18 -0.33
N ASN A 182 -1.76 8.13 -1.25
CA ASN A 182 -0.74 9.12 -1.56
C ASN A 182 -1.19 10.50 -1.09
N PHE A 183 -0.27 11.24 -0.50
CA PHE A 183 -0.50 12.60 -0.02
C PHE A 183 0.27 13.59 -0.86
N GLY A 184 -0.42 14.59 -1.39
CA GLY A 184 0.13 15.70 -2.15
C GLY A 184 -0.06 17.03 -1.44
N LYS A 185 0.47 18.09 -2.06
CA LYS A 185 0.37 19.47 -1.56
C LYS A 185 -1.09 19.94 -1.46
N PRO A 186 -1.41 20.83 -0.52
CA PRO A 186 -2.71 21.46 -0.46
C PRO A 186 -3.11 22.10 -1.80
N GLY A 187 -4.36 21.82 -2.23
CA GLY A 187 -4.92 22.43 -3.45
C GLY A 187 -4.53 21.76 -4.77
N LEU A 188 -3.76 20.67 -4.76
CA LEU A 188 -3.48 19.83 -5.94
C LEU A 188 -4.27 18.52 -5.83
N THR A 189 -4.83 18.06 -6.95
CA THR A 189 -5.46 16.73 -7.04
C THR A 189 -4.37 15.71 -7.33
N VAL A 190 -4.17 14.75 -6.43
CA VAL A 190 -3.32 13.57 -6.69
C VAL A 190 -4.08 12.62 -7.61
N GLY A 191 -3.47 12.27 -8.72
CA GLY A 191 -4.06 11.46 -9.77
C GLY A 191 -4.15 9.96 -9.43
#